data_71f97c3b4746895eb6329b648c03d6e1
#
_entry.id   71f97c3b4746895eb6329b648c03d6e1
#
_cell.length_a   1.000
_cell.length_b   1.000
_cell.length_c   1.000
_cell.angle_alpha   90.00
_cell.angle_beta   90.00
_cell.angle_gamma   90.00
#
_symmetry.space_group_name_H-M   'P 1'
#
loop_
_entity.id
_entity.type
_entity.pdbx_description
1 polymer ?
#
loop_
_entity_poly.entity_id
_entity_poly.type
_entity_poly.pdbx_seq_one_letter_code
_entity_poly.pdbx_strand_id
1 'polypeptide(L)'
;DILPDTPSGVSGGSKLTKVTDGAVAFDGADGTALSLDNNSDIQLGSGTNWTIEFFAYRTGAFVNYDVIAGKGANSTYEWFIEGFADGSVDILYSADGSTTWTGQHEIMSNMALNRWYHIALVRNGSGANNFKAYVDGIQTFQTTAFNIYAGTGVLHIGGYNGATAQDPPITISNFRIVNGSSVYTTDFTPPTRELTDVTNTKLLCCQSNT
;
A
#
# COMPACT_ATOMS: atom_id res chain seq x y z
N ASP A 1 -27.73 -8.21 6.65
CA ASP A 1 -26.49 -9.01 6.68
C ASP A 1 -26.11 -9.33 5.24
N ILE A 2 -25.23 -8.56 4.66
CA ILE A 2 -24.69 -8.86 3.35
C ILE A 2 -23.51 -9.78 3.58
N LEU A 3 -23.73 -11.06 3.36
CA LEU A 3 -22.63 -12.01 3.34
C LEU A 3 -21.76 -11.73 2.11
N PRO A 4 -20.43 -11.75 2.26
CA PRO A 4 -19.54 -11.57 1.12
C PRO A 4 -19.83 -12.66 0.09
N ASP A 5 -19.99 -12.24 -1.17
CA ASP A 5 -20.18 -13.16 -2.29
C ASP A 5 -18.91 -13.99 -2.48
N THR A 6 -18.97 -15.24 -2.10
CA THR A 6 -17.91 -16.20 -2.40
C THR A 6 -18.11 -16.66 -3.83
N PRO A 7 -17.16 -16.43 -4.75
CA PRO A 7 -17.24 -17.03 -6.07
C PRO A 7 -17.42 -18.54 -5.93
N SER A 8 -18.53 -19.05 -6.46
CA SER A 8 -18.82 -20.48 -6.44
C SER A 8 -17.71 -21.25 -7.17
N GLY A 9 -17.09 -22.20 -6.50
CA GLY A 9 -16.17 -23.16 -7.10
C GLY A 9 -14.77 -23.24 -6.52
N VAL A 10 -14.51 -22.65 -5.37
CA VAL A 10 -13.17 -22.77 -4.76
C VAL A 10 -13.25 -23.36 -3.36
N SER A 11 -12.95 -24.65 -3.30
CA SER A 11 -12.78 -25.37 -2.04
C SER A 11 -11.33 -25.27 -1.56
N GLY A 12 -11.15 -24.87 -0.30
CA GLY A 12 -9.94 -25.08 0.49
C GLY A 12 -8.94 -23.94 0.50
N GLY A 13 -8.84 -23.31 1.63
CA GLY A 13 -7.86 -22.31 2.02
C GLY A 13 -8.53 -21.03 2.48
N SER A 14 -8.01 -20.43 3.54
CA SER A 14 -8.46 -19.13 4.03
C SER A 14 -8.31 -18.09 2.92
N LYS A 15 -9.36 -17.84 2.18
CA LYS A 15 -9.38 -16.78 1.19
C LYS A 15 -9.91 -15.54 1.90
N LEU A 16 -9.12 -14.49 1.87
CA LEU A 16 -9.68 -13.16 2.12
C LEU A 16 -10.77 -12.93 1.07
N THR A 17 -11.99 -12.87 1.52
CA THR A 17 -13.11 -12.49 0.66
C THR A 17 -13.23 -10.99 0.76
N LYS A 18 -13.16 -10.30 -0.38
CA LYS A 18 -13.45 -8.86 -0.42
C LYS A 18 -14.84 -8.62 0.17
N VAL A 19 -14.89 -7.79 1.18
CA VAL A 19 -16.13 -7.50 1.93
C VAL A 19 -16.74 -6.15 1.55
N THR A 20 -16.15 -5.47 0.57
CA THR A 20 -16.66 -4.18 0.12
C THR A 20 -17.07 -4.26 -1.35
N ASP A 21 -18.15 -3.59 -1.70
CA ASP A 21 -18.63 -3.46 -3.08
C ASP A 21 -17.76 -2.49 -3.90
N GLY A 22 -16.80 -1.80 -3.26
CA GLY A 22 -15.93 -0.79 -3.85
C GLY A 22 -14.49 -1.24 -4.02
N ALA A 23 -13.98 -1.08 -5.23
CA ALA A 23 -12.56 -1.16 -5.57
C ALA A 23 -12.32 -0.36 -6.85
N VAL A 24 -11.10 0.12 -7.01
CA VAL A 24 -10.65 0.75 -8.25
C VAL A 24 -9.74 -0.22 -8.97
N ALA A 25 -10.07 -0.51 -10.21
CA ALA A 25 -9.27 -1.35 -11.10
C ALA A 25 -8.37 -0.45 -11.96
N PHE A 26 -7.09 -0.77 -11.96
CA PHE A 26 -6.06 -0.18 -12.82
C PHE A 26 -5.65 -1.24 -13.83
N ASP A 27 -5.66 -0.89 -15.10
CA ASP A 27 -5.44 -1.85 -16.20
C ASP A 27 -3.96 -1.99 -16.60
N GLY A 28 -3.09 -1.20 -15.96
CA GLY A 28 -1.67 -1.14 -16.29
C GLY A 28 -1.36 -0.28 -17.52
N ALA A 29 -2.32 0.50 -17.99
CA ALA A 29 -2.06 1.47 -19.06
C ALA A 29 -1.44 2.74 -18.51
N ASP A 30 -0.56 3.32 -19.29
CA ASP A 30 0.22 4.53 -18.96
C ASP A 30 -0.69 5.67 -18.48
N GLY A 31 -0.41 6.21 -17.30
CA GLY A 31 -1.14 7.33 -16.72
C GLY A 31 -2.45 6.99 -16.00
N THR A 32 -2.74 5.72 -15.73
CA THR A 32 -3.94 5.30 -15.01
C THR A 32 -3.70 5.24 -13.51
N ALA A 33 -3.55 6.36 -12.85
CA ALA A 33 -3.39 6.45 -11.40
C ALA A 33 -4.40 7.40 -10.78
N LEU A 34 -4.84 7.10 -9.56
CA LEU A 34 -5.43 8.14 -8.71
C LEU A 34 -4.31 9.02 -8.16
N SER A 35 -4.55 10.30 -8.06
CA SER A 35 -3.58 11.24 -7.51
C SER A 35 -4.22 12.18 -6.48
N LEU A 36 -3.44 12.53 -5.46
CA LEU A 36 -3.80 13.50 -4.45
C LEU A 36 -2.63 14.47 -4.26
N ASP A 37 -2.91 15.76 -4.42
CA ASP A 37 -1.92 16.80 -4.20
C ASP A 37 -1.39 16.78 -2.77
N ASN A 38 -0.14 17.20 -2.62
CA ASN A 38 0.51 17.21 -1.33
C ASN A 38 -0.25 18.07 -0.31
N ASN A 39 -0.37 17.52 0.88
CA ASN A 39 -0.80 18.25 2.08
C ASN A 39 -0.11 17.65 3.32
N SER A 40 -0.17 18.36 4.45
CA SER A 40 0.51 17.93 5.68
C SER A 40 -0.02 16.62 6.26
N ASP A 41 -1.26 16.27 5.97
CA ASP A 41 -1.92 15.11 6.52
C ASP A 41 -1.35 13.79 5.98
N ILE A 42 -0.89 13.78 4.72
CA ILE A 42 -0.29 12.62 4.06
C ILE A 42 1.25 12.62 4.05
N GLN A 43 1.88 13.58 4.74
CA GLN A 43 3.34 13.60 4.94
C GLN A 43 3.72 12.67 6.09
N LEU A 44 4.25 11.50 5.78
CA LEU A 44 4.68 10.51 6.79
C LEU A 44 6.00 10.86 7.46
N GLY A 45 6.83 11.60 6.80
CA GLY A 45 8.12 12.22 7.12
C GLY A 45 8.70 11.92 8.50
N SER A 46 8.66 12.92 9.37
CA SER A 46 9.18 12.85 10.74
C SER A 46 8.20 12.26 11.75
N GLY A 47 7.01 11.84 11.32
CA GLY A 47 6.03 11.19 12.17
C GLY A 47 6.59 9.90 12.75
N THR A 48 6.42 9.68 14.07
CA THR A 48 6.91 8.49 14.74
C THR A 48 5.96 7.30 14.60
N ASN A 49 4.69 7.57 14.33
CA ASN A 49 3.65 6.55 14.20
C ASN A 49 2.81 6.80 12.95
N TRP A 50 2.68 5.80 12.13
CA TRP A 50 1.78 5.85 10.99
C TRP A 50 1.45 4.43 10.49
N THR A 51 0.37 4.32 9.73
CA THR A 51 -0.04 3.11 9.04
C THR A 51 -0.49 3.44 7.64
N ILE A 52 -0.02 2.69 6.65
CA ILE A 52 -0.59 2.59 5.31
C ILE A 52 -1.15 1.20 5.19
N GLU A 53 -2.39 1.06 4.76
CA GLU A 53 -2.98 -0.25 4.52
C GLU A 53 -3.97 -0.22 3.36
N PHE A 54 -4.12 -1.35 2.71
CA PHE A 54 -5.04 -1.53 1.59
C PHE A 54 -5.25 -3.01 1.27
N PHE A 55 -6.31 -3.28 0.52
CA PHE A 55 -6.46 -4.56 -0.14
C PHE A 55 -6.02 -4.43 -1.60
N ALA A 56 -5.30 -5.42 -2.08
CA ALA A 56 -4.77 -5.47 -3.43
C ALA A 56 -5.06 -6.81 -4.10
N TYR A 57 -5.40 -6.76 -5.38
CA TYR A 57 -5.69 -7.92 -6.21
C TYR A 57 -4.96 -7.76 -7.54
N ARG A 58 -3.93 -8.54 -7.75
CA ARG A 58 -3.11 -8.48 -8.96
C ARG A 58 -3.83 -9.19 -10.12
N THR A 59 -4.07 -8.46 -11.21
CA THR A 59 -4.81 -8.96 -12.38
C THR A 59 -3.91 -9.39 -13.53
N GLY A 60 -2.65 -8.91 -13.56
CA GLY A 60 -1.67 -9.23 -14.60
C GLY A 60 -0.23 -9.29 -14.08
N ALA A 61 0.72 -9.53 -14.96
CA ALA A 61 2.13 -9.54 -14.60
C ALA A 61 2.59 -8.13 -14.23
N PHE A 62 3.35 -8.00 -13.15
CA PHE A 62 4.14 -6.80 -12.93
C PHE A 62 5.32 -6.76 -13.90
N VAL A 63 5.72 -5.56 -14.28
CA VAL A 63 7.07 -5.28 -14.75
C VAL A 63 7.88 -4.71 -13.58
N ASN A 64 9.17 -4.46 -13.76
CA ASN A 64 9.96 -3.92 -12.67
C ASN A 64 9.57 -2.47 -12.38
N TYR A 65 9.45 -2.15 -11.10
CA TYR A 65 9.12 -0.82 -10.59
C TYR A 65 7.67 -0.38 -10.82
N ASP A 66 6.73 -1.31 -10.93
CA ASP A 66 5.30 -1.01 -10.98
C ASP A 66 4.83 -0.39 -9.65
N VAL A 67 4.39 0.85 -9.68
CA VAL A 67 4.01 1.60 -8.48
C VAL A 67 2.59 1.24 -8.05
N ILE A 68 2.46 0.43 -7.00
CA ILE A 68 1.15 0.11 -6.39
C ILE A 68 0.59 1.32 -5.68
N ALA A 69 1.42 2.01 -4.91
CA ALA A 69 1.14 3.31 -4.32
C ALA A 69 2.45 4.01 -3.95
N GLY A 70 2.49 5.33 -4.02
CA GLY A 70 3.71 6.05 -3.66
C GLY A 70 3.52 7.54 -3.57
N LYS A 71 4.44 8.20 -2.93
CA LYS A 71 4.48 9.65 -2.81
C LYS A 71 5.83 10.19 -3.24
N GLY A 72 5.82 11.13 -4.18
CA GLY A 72 7.03 11.72 -4.70
C GLY A 72 6.78 12.54 -5.95
N ALA A 73 7.87 13.00 -6.55
CA ALA A 73 7.90 13.68 -7.84
C ALA A 73 9.13 13.20 -8.61
N ASN A 74 9.20 13.47 -9.92
CA ASN A 74 10.32 13.03 -10.78
C ASN A 74 11.72 13.45 -10.30
N SER A 75 11.79 14.49 -9.49
CA SER A 75 13.04 15.02 -8.94
C SER A 75 13.16 14.87 -7.42
N THR A 76 12.18 14.25 -6.75
CA THR A 76 12.15 14.19 -5.28
C THR A 76 11.33 12.98 -4.84
N TYR A 77 12.00 11.94 -4.37
CA TYR A 77 11.37 10.72 -3.90
C TYR A 77 11.06 10.83 -2.40
N GLU A 78 9.95 10.25 -1.99
CA GLU A 78 9.56 10.11 -0.60
C GLU A 78 9.45 8.63 -0.23
N TRP A 79 8.42 7.93 -0.71
CA TRP A 79 8.25 6.48 -0.54
C TRP A 79 7.41 5.89 -1.67
N PHE A 80 7.73 4.67 -2.07
CA PHE A 80 6.95 3.91 -3.05
C PHE A 80 6.79 2.46 -2.56
N ILE A 81 5.64 1.89 -2.84
CA ILE A 81 5.37 0.46 -2.75
C ILE A 81 5.34 -0.04 -4.18
N GLU A 82 6.29 -0.86 -4.55
CA GLU A 82 6.51 -1.27 -5.94
C GLU A 82 6.40 -2.78 -6.10
N GLY A 83 5.83 -3.21 -7.23
CA GLY A 83 5.81 -4.59 -7.68
C GLY A 83 6.91 -4.87 -8.68
N PHE A 84 7.44 -6.11 -8.67
CA PHE A 84 8.51 -6.56 -9.54
C PHE A 84 8.08 -7.76 -10.39
N ALA A 85 8.83 -8.03 -11.48
CA ALA A 85 8.47 -9.04 -12.47
C ALA A 85 8.36 -10.46 -11.90
N ASP A 86 9.08 -10.77 -10.82
CA ASP A 86 8.99 -12.04 -10.10
C ASP A 86 7.76 -12.14 -9.18
N GLY A 87 7.01 -11.05 -9.05
CA GLY A 87 5.84 -10.95 -8.19
C GLY A 87 6.14 -10.44 -6.79
N SER A 88 7.40 -10.12 -6.47
CA SER A 88 7.73 -9.50 -5.18
C SER A 88 7.16 -8.10 -5.07
N VAL A 89 6.96 -7.64 -3.86
CA VAL A 89 6.51 -6.29 -3.52
C VAL A 89 7.45 -5.72 -2.49
N ASP A 90 7.98 -4.53 -2.78
CA ASP A 90 8.93 -3.83 -1.91
C ASP A 90 8.39 -2.49 -1.44
N ILE A 91 8.87 -2.04 -0.30
CA ILE A 91 8.84 -0.63 0.13
C ILE A 91 10.19 0.02 -0.16
N LEU A 92 10.16 1.13 -0.88
CA LEU A 92 11.31 1.98 -1.15
C LEU A 92 11.10 3.32 -0.49
N TYR A 93 12.15 3.92 0.05
CA TYR A 93 12.07 5.25 0.68
C TYR A 93 13.33 6.08 0.47
N SER A 94 13.14 7.39 0.43
CA SER A 94 14.22 8.39 0.48
C SER A 94 14.13 9.14 1.81
N ALA A 95 15.25 9.31 2.48
CA ALA A 95 15.32 10.04 3.74
C ALA A 95 15.62 11.54 3.55
N ASP A 96 16.14 11.91 2.39
CA ASP A 96 16.63 13.26 2.07
C ASP A 96 15.92 13.88 0.84
N GLY A 97 15.04 13.14 0.18
CA GLY A 97 14.33 13.58 -1.02
C GLY A 97 15.13 13.43 -2.30
N SER A 98 16.29 12.79 -2.27
CA SER A 98 17.07 12.51 -3.48
C SER A 98 16.33 11.48 -4.36
N THR A 99 16.69 11.44 -5.65
CA THR A 99 16.20 10.42 -6.60
C THR A 99 16.93 9.08 -6.48
N THR A 100 17.77 8.94 -5.47
CA THR A 100 18.37 7.68 -5.07
C THR A 100 17.67 7.19 -3.80
N TRP A 101 17.17 5.98 -3.82
CA TRP A 101 16.54 5.39 -2.65
C TRP A 101 17.54 5.23 -1.50
N THR A 102 17.16 5.69 -0.31
CA THR A 102 17.95 5.46 0.91
C THR A 102 17.85 4.01 1.35
N GLY A 103 16.71 3.38 1.11
CA GLY A 103 16.51 1.97 1.39
C GLY A 103 15.39 1.37 0.55
N GLN A 104 15.49 0.04 0.39
CA GLN A 104 14.54 -0.83 -0.27
C GLN A 104 14.42 -2.12 0.54
N HIS A 105 13.20 -2.57 0.78
CA HIS A 105 12.95 -3.77 1.56
C HIS A 105 11.80 -4.57 0.95
N GLU A 106 12.04 -5.85 0.67
CA GLU A 106 11.00 -6.78 0.28
C GLU A 106 10.04 -7.00 1.46
N ILE A 107 8.77 -6.72 1.24
CA ILE A 107 7.69 -6.92 2.21
C ILE A 107 6.85 -8.16 1.88
N MET A 108 6.92 -8.61 0.64
CA MET A 108 6.21 -9.79 0.15
C MET A 108 6.99 -10.40 -1.01
N SER A 109 7.33 -11.70 -0.93
CA SER A 109 8.14 -12.38 -1.94
C SER A 109 7.38 -12.78 -3.21
N ASN A 110 6.07 -12.90 -3.15
CA ASN A 110 5.25 -13.23 -4.33
C ASN A 110 3.78 -12.86 -4.11
N MET A 111 3.32 -11.87 -4.82
CA MET A 111 1.90 -11.54 -4.95
C MET A 111 1.30 -12.35 -6.09
N ALA A 112 0.70 -13.49 -5.77
CA ALA A 112 0.09 -14.36 -6.77
C ALA A 112 -1.05 -13.65 -7.52
N LEU A 113 -1.23 -13.99 -8.79
CA LEU A 113 -2.34 -13.50 -9.61
C LEU A 113 -3.70 -13.96 -9.06
N ASN A 114 -4.71 -13.17 -9.30
CA ASN A 114 -6.11 -13.50 -9.05
C ASN A 114 -6.42 -13.87 -7.59
N ARG A 115 -5.74 -13.19 -6.66
CA ARG A 115 -5.97 -13.32 -5.22
C ARG A 115 -5.93 -11.95 -4.55
N TRP A 116 -6.84 -11.73 -3.61
CA TRP A 116 -6.79 -10.59 -2.70
C TRP A 116 -5.75 -10.79 -1.61
N TYR A 117 -5.05 -9.73 -1.29
CA TYR A 117 -4.13 -9.62 -0.17
C TYR A 117 -4.46 -8.36 0.63
N HIS A 118 -4.40 -8.45 1.94
CA HIS A 118 -4.34 -7.27 2.80
C HIS A 118 -2.88 -6.95 3.07
N ILE A 119 -2.46 -5.75 2.74
CA ILE A 119 -1.09 -5.26 2.98
C ILE A 119 -1.18 -4.11 3.97
N ALA A 120 -0.36 -4.16 5.02
CA ALA A 120 -0.23 -3.06 5.98
C ALA A 120 1.24 -2.78 6.29
N LEU A 121 1.62 -1.51 6.15
CA LEU A 121 2.92 -0.97 6.53
C LEU A 121 2.74 -0.11 7.77
N VAL A 122 3.49 -0.38 8.81
CA VAL A 122 3.31 0.26 10.11
C VAL A 122 4.63 0.73 10.68
N ARG A 123 4.69 2.00 11.04
CA ARG A 123 5.73 2.55 11.91
C ARG A 123 5.16 2.78 13.29
N ASN A 124 5.81 2.22 14.32
CA ASN A 124 5.43 2.36 15.72
C ASN A 124 6.63 2.84 16.56
N GLY A 125 6.90 4.14 16.52
CA GLY A 125 8.04 4.73 17.17
C GLY A 125 9.28 4.83 16.27
N SER A 126 10.45 5.06 16.88
CA SER A 126 11.72 5.33 16.19
C SER A 126 12.84 4.35 16.52
N GLY A 127 12.55 3.28 17.25
CA GLY A 127 13.55 2.30 17.70
C GLY A 127 13.73 1.12 16.75
N ALA A 128 14.50 0.13 17.23
CA ALA A 128 14.70 -1.13 16.55
C ALA A 128 13.36 -1.88 16.38
N ASN A 129 13.18 -2.52 15.23
CA ASN A 129 11.99 -3.30 14.88
C ASN A 129 10.67 -2.50 14.92
N ASN A 130 10.74 -1.19 14.78
CA ASN A 130 9.58 -0.32 14.86
C ASN A 130 8.95 -0.01 13.50
N PHE A 131 9.56 -0.42 12.41
CA PHE A 131 8.90 -0.54 11.12
C PHE A 131 8.58 -2.00 10.85
N LYS A 132 7.34 -2.29 10.48
CA LYS A 132 6.84 -3.63 10.20
C LYS A 132 5.97 -3.62 8.97
N ALA A 133 6.03 -4.71 8.21
CA ALA A 133 5.08 -5.00 7.15
C ALA A 133 4.30 -6.27 7.49
N TYR A 134 3.02 -6.26 7.13
CA TYR A 134 2.10 -7.36 7.33
C TYR A 134 1.42 -7.69 6.00
N VAL A 135 1.34 -8.98 5.70
CA VAL A 135 0.55 -9.50 4.58
C VAL A 135 -0.48 -10.47 5.15
N ASP A 136 -1.74 -10.25 4.83
CA ASP A 136 -2.86 -11.03 5.36
C ASP A 136 -2.86 -11.11 6.91
N GLY A 137 -2.42 -10.03 7.55
CA GLY A 137 -2.35 -9.90 9.00
C GLY A 137 -1.15 -10.56 9.66
N ILE A 138 -0.30 -11.24 8.92
CA ILE A 138 0.92 -11.88 9.43
C ILE A 138 2.11 -10.98 9.13
N GLN A 139 2.97 -10.76 10.11
CA GLN A 139 4.19 -9.98 9.93
C GLN A 139 5.15 -10.71 8.98
N THR A 140 5.46 -10.07 7.84
CA THR A 140 6.39 -10.59 6.83
C THR A 140 7.76 -9.94 6.93
N PHE A 141 7.82 -8.70 7.40
CA PHE A 141 9.07 -7.95 7.48
C PHE A 141 9.11 -7.06 8.73
N GLN A 142 10.30 -6.81 9.25
CA GLN A 142 10.56 -5.79 10.27
C GLN A 142 11.99 -5.25 10.18
N THR A 143 12.16 -3.99 10.52
CA THR A 143 13.46 -3.34 10.62
C THR A 143 13.42 -2.16 11.59
N THR A 144 14.58 -1.56 11.85
CA THR A 144 14.66 -0.27 12.55
C THR A 144 13.88 0.78 11.76
N ALA A 145 13.05 1.56 12.45
CA ALA A 145 12.28 2.61 11.82
C ALA A 145 13.20 3.61 11.11
N PHE A 146 12.83 3.95 9.89
CA PHE A 146 13.55 4.89 9.04
C PHE A 146 12.75 6.19 8.88
N ASN A 147 13.44 7.26 8.55
CA ASN A 147 12.76 8.51 8.19
C ASN A 147 12.41 8.51 6.71
N ILE A 148 11.24 9.01 6.41
CA ILE A 148 10.80 9.32 5.04
C ILE A 148 10.94 10.83 4.86
N TYR A 149 11.46 11.28 3.74
CA TYR A 149 11.52 12.70 3.42
C TYR A 149 10.11 13.29 3.40
N ALA A 150 9.93 14.44 4.06
CA ALA A 150 8.67 15.17 4.08
C ALA A 150 8.64 16.19 2.92
N GLY A 151 8.51 15.67 1.72
CA GLY A 151 8.50 16.46 0.50
C GLY A 151 7.12 17.00 0.13
N THR A 152 7.06 17.61 -1.05
CA THR A 152 5.82 18.17 -1.63
C THR A 152 5.31 17.34 -2.82
N GLY A 153 5.78 16.09 -2.94
CA GLY A 153 5.35 15.20 -4.01
C GLY A 153 3.87 14.82 -3.93
N VAL A 154 3.32 14.48 -5.06
CA VAL A 154 1.95 13.99 -5.19
C VAL A 154 1.88 12.55 -4.67
N LEU A 155 0.80 12.18 -4.00
CA LEU A 155 0.47 10.79 -3.70
C LEU A 155 -0.19 10.17 -4.93
N HIS A 156 0.27 9.01 -5.32
CA HIS A 156 -0.27 8.19 -6.41
C HIS A 156 -0.74 6.84 -5.86
N ILE A 157 -1.81 6.30 -6.42
CA ILE A 157 -2.37 4.98 -6.10
C ILE A 157 -2.70 4.29 -7.42
N GLY A 158 -2.19 3.08 -7.62
CA GLY A 158 -2.44 2.25 -8.79
C GLY A 158 -1.61 2.61 -10.03
N GLY A 159 -0.57 3.42 -9.87
CA GLY A 159 0.34 3.83 -10.92
C GLY A 159 1.16 5.05 -10.53
N TYR A 160 1.95 5.58 -11.46
CA TYR A 160 2.77 6.77 -11.25
C TYR A 160 2.76 7.68 -12.48
N ASN A 161 2.08 8.81 -12.38
CA ASN A 161 1.92 9.77 -13.50
C ASN A 161 3.22 10.51 -13.91
N GLY A 162 4.35 10.11 -13.42
CA GLY A 162 5.64 10.78 -13.69
C GLY A 162 6.58 10.03 -14.59
N ALA A 163 6.33 8.77 -14.87
CA ALA A 163 7.18 7.92 -15.70
C ALA A 163 6.33 6.92 -16.49
N THR A 164 6.76 6.59 -17.67
CA THR A 164 6.13 5.59 -18.52
C THR A 164 6.35 4.18 -17.97
N ALA A 165 5.35 3.32 -18.11
CA ALA A 165 5.41 1.89 -17.80
C ALA A 165 5.72 1.56 -16.32
N GLN A 166 5.15 2.30 -15.38
CA GLN A 166 5.19 2.00 -13.95
C GLN A 166 3.77 1.84 -13.35
N ASP A 167 2.84 1.48 -14.20
CA ASP A 167 1.42 1.35 -13.85
C ASP A 167 1.05 -0.15 -13.78
N PRO A 168 0.77 -0.69 -12.58
CA PRO A 168 0.49 -2.11 -12.41
C PRO A 168 -0.92 -2.50 -12.86
N PRO A 169 -1.13 -3.67 -13.47
CA PRO A 169 -2.44 -4.25 -13.63
C PRO A 169 -2.95 -4.80 -12.27
N ILE A 170 -3.61 -3.95 -11.50
CA ILE A 170 -4.00 -4.21 -10.12
C ILE A 170 -5.37 -3.63 -9.79
N THR A 171 -6.08 -4.25 -8.86
CA THR A 171 -7.29 -3.68 -8.26
C THR A 171 -7.01 -3.38 -6.79
N ILE A 172 -7.31 -2.16 -6.36
CA ILE A 172 -7.08 -1.69 -4.99
C ILE A 172 -8.43 -1.37 -4.33
N SER A 173 -8.56 -1.77 -3.09
CA SER A 173 -9.72 -1.49 -2.25
C SER A 173 -9.30 -1.03 -0.87
N ASN A 174 -10.10 -0.13 -0.26
CA ASN A 174 -9.87 0.30 1.12
C ASN A 174 -8.46 0.83 1.37
N PHE A 175 -7.98 1.73 0.54
CA PHE A 175 -6.69 2.38 0.77
C PHE A 175 -6.82 3.40 1.90
N ARG A 176 -6.08 3.19 2.99
CA ARG A 176 -6.10 4.04 4.18
C ARG A 176 -4.71 4.50 4.58
N ILE A 177 -4.56 5.79 4.86
CA ILE A 177 -3.40 6.36 5.55
C ILE A 177 -3.84 6.87 6.92
N VAL A 178 -3.19 6.38 7.97
CA VAL A 178 -3.29 6.89 9.34
C VAL A 178 -1.95 7.54 9.68
N ASN A 179 -1.95 8.83 10.00
CA ASN A 179 -0.73 9.57 10.32
C ASN A 179 -0.82 10.16 11.73
N GLY A 180 -0.03 9.62 12.65
CA GLY A 180 -0.04 9.91 14.07
C GLY A 180 -0.42 8.69 14.95
N SER A 181 -0.78 7.55 14.35
CA SER A 181 -1.11 6.33 15.09
C SER A 181 -0.64 5.07 14.35
N SER A 182 -0.24 4.06 15.11
CA SER A 182 0.04 2.72 14.61
C SER A 182 -1.20 1.86 14.83
N VAL A 183 -1.82 1.37 13.76
CA VAL A 183 -3.05 0.56 13.86
C VAL A 183 -2.75 -0.85 14.33
N TYR A 184 -1.64 -1.40 13.86
CA TYR A 184 -1.22 -2.77 14.15
C TYR A 184 0.17 -2.78 14.78
N THR A 185 0.40 -3.60 15.79
CA THR A 185 1.72 -3.74 16.43
C THR A 185 2.21 -5.19 16.50
N THR A 186 1.30 -6.13 16.29
CA THR A 186 1.51 -7.59 16.26
C THR A 186 0.67 -8.18 15.12
N ASP A 187 0.79 -9.48 14.88
CA ASP A 187 -0.11 -10.21 13.98
C ASP A 187 -1.57 -9.97 14.34
N PHE A 188 -2.42 -9.89 13.34
CA PHE A 188 -3.84 -9.59 13.49
C PHE A 188 -4.67 -10.35 12.45
N THR A 189 -5.97 -10.42 12.68
CA THR A 189 -6.91 -10.90 11.67
C THR A 189 -7.22 -9.74 10.71
N PRO A 190 -7.00 -9.88 9.41
CA PRO A 190 -7.34 -8.84 8.44
C PRO A 190 -8.80 -8.41 8.54
N PRO A 191 -9.10 -7.14 8.31
CA PRO A 191 -10.46 -6.65 8.31
C PRO A 191 -11.35 -7.46 7.36
N THR A 192 -12.51 -7.87 7.84
CA THR A 192 -13.52 -8.59 7.06
C THR A 192 -14.67 -7.68 6.64
N ARG A 193 -14.55 -6.41 6.90
CA ARG A 193 -15.50 -5.36 6.53
C ARG A 193 -14.75 -4.18 5.95
N GLU A 194 -15.49 -3.29 5.33
CA GLU A 194 -15.00 -2.00 4.89
C GLU A 194 -14.25 -1.28 6.01
N LEU A 195 -13.08 -0.73 5.69
CA LEU A 195 -12.33 0.07 6.64
C LEU A 195 -13.13 1.33 6.99
N THR A 196 -13.06 1.71 8.23
CA THR A 196 -13.68 2.93 8.74
C THR A 196 -12.63 3.88 9.29
N ASP A 197 -13.03 5.12 9.53
CA ASP A 197 -12.17 6.06 10.23
C ASP A 197 -11.76 5.52 11.60
N VAL A 198 -10.47 5.63 11.86
CA VAL A 198 -9.89 5.49 13.20
C VAL A 198 -9.18 6.78 13.57
N THR A 199 -8.81 6.94 14.83
CA THR A 199 -8.05 8.12 15.26
C THR A 199 -6.84 8.35 14.37
N ASN A 200 -6.72 9.58 13.85
CA ASN A 200 -5.67 10.01 12.94
C ASN A 200 -5.75 9.44 11.50
N THR A 201 -6.87 8.89 11.07
CA THR A 201 -7.11 8.64 9.64
C THR A 201 -7.03 9.96 8.86
N LYS A 202 -6.23 9.99 7.82
CA LYS A 202 -5.98 11.16 6.97
C LYS A 202 -6.44 10.96 5.54
N LEU A 203 -6.47 9.73 5.10
CA LEU A 203 -7.00 9.32 3.81
C LEU A 203 -7.71 7.99 3.97
N LEU A 204 -8.88 7.87 3.38
CA LEU A 204 -9.61 6.62 3.22
C LEU A 204 -10.37 6.68 1.90
N CYS A 205 -9.98 5.84 0.95
CA CYS A 205 -10.55 5.84 -0.40
C CYS A 205 -10.61 4.43 -0.99
N CYS A 206 -11.05 4.30 -2.24
CA CYS A 206 -11.22 3.04 -2.95
C CYS A 206 -12.20 2.08 -2.24
N GLN A 207 -13.23 2.61 -1.59
CA GLN A 207 -14.21 1.83 -0.84
C GLN A 207 -15.51 1.59 -1.61
N SER A 208 -15.85 2.47 -2.52
CA SER A 208 -17.11 2.48 -3.25
C SER A 208 -16.86 2.85 -4.71
N ASN A 209 -17.73 2.41 -5.60
CA ASN A 209 -17.80 2.80 -7.01
C ASN A 209 -18.85 3.91 -7.26
N THR A 210 -19.34 4.54 -6.21
CA THR A 210 -20.28 5.67 -6.29
C THR A 210 -19.66 6.95 -5.83
#